data_8a5aa03d640beda4f4400b482597fe11
#
_entry.id   8a5aa03d640beda4f4400b482597fe11
#
_cell.length_a   1.000
_cell.length_b   1.000
_cell.length_c   1.000
_cell.angle_alpha   90.00
_cell.angle_beta   90.00
_cell.angle_gamma   90.00
#
_symmetry.space_group_name_H-M   'P 1'
#
loop_
_entity.id
_entity.type
_entity.pdbx_description
1 polymer ?
#
loop_
_entity_poly.entity_id
_entity_poly.type
_entity_poly.pdbx_seq_one_letter_code
_entity_poly.pdbx_strand_id
1 'polypeptide(L)'
;IITTEKGTVLSPVKGKVIPASEIPDPVFAGEAMGQSVGIVPTEGTVYAPFDGTVMMLFPTKHAIGLQSKDGLEVLIHVGVDTVQMNGEGFEAFVKQDDVIHAGDKLITFDRVKIKGANHPDTVIVVLTNSADFEKIEKAA
;
A
#
# COMPACT_ATOMS: atom_id res chain seq x y z
N ILE A 1 9.19 4.46 -4.68
CA ILE A 1 8.65 5.73 -5.22
C ILE A 1 8.07 5.48 -6.61
N ILE A 2 6.85 5.91 -6.82
CA ILE A 2 6.19 5.87 -8.12
C ILE A 2 5.98 7.31 -8.55
N THR A 3 6.50 7.67 -9.72
CA THR A 3 6.38 9.03 -10.27
C THR A 3 5.55 9.02 -11.54
N THR A 4 4.59 9.94 -11.62
CA THR A 4 3.75 10.14 -12.81
C THR A 4 3.78 11.60 -13.22
N GLU A 5 3.22 11.93 -14.40
CA GLU A 5 3.06 13.32 -14.85
C GLU A 5 2.13 14.14 -13.95
N LYS A 6 1.37 13.50 -13.06
CA LYS A 6 0.44 14.15 -12.13
C LYS A 6 0.87 14.11 -10.67
N GLY A 7 2.03 13.55 -10.37
CA GLY A 7 2.53 13.54 -9.00
C GLY A 7 3.31 12.29 -8.65
N THR A 8 3.69 12.20 -7.38
CA THR A 8 4.57 11.17 -6.85
C THR A 8 3.93 10.43 -5.70
N VAL A 9 4.06 9.11 -5.69
CA VAL A 9 3.71 8.24 -4.57
C VAL A 9 5.00 7.89 -3.84
N LEU A 10 5.14 8.40 -2.62
CA LEU A 10 6.30 8.08 -1.77
C LEU A 10 6.15 6.67 -1.19
N SER A 11 7.26 6.09 -0.73
CA SER A 11 7.20 4.79 -0.08
C SER A 11 6.38 4.89 1.23
N PRO A 12 5.30 4.13 1.37
CA PRO A 12 4.45 4.22 2.56
C PRO A 12 5.00 3.48 3.77
N VAL A 13 6.05 2.68 3.58
CA VAL A 13 6.65 1.90 4.66
C VAL A 13 8.16 1.87 4.48
N LYS A 14 8.88 1.78 5.60
CA LYS A 14 10.34 1.61 5.56
C LYS A 14 10.68 0.18 5.21
N GLY A 15 11.52 -0.01 4.21
CA GLY A 15 11.94 -1.34 3.79
C GLY A 15 12.58 -1.35 2.42
N LYS A 16 12.79 -2.56 1.90
CA LYS A 16 13.39 -2.78 0.60
C LYS A 16 12.30 -2.82 -0.48
N VAL A 17 12.38 -1.94 -1.46
CA VAL A 17 11.48 -1.95 -2.62
C VAL A 17 11.85 -3.09 -3.56
N ILE A 18 10.85 -3.85 -3.96
CA ILE A 18 11.00 -4.94 -4.93
C ILE A 18 10.06 -4.72 -6.12
N PRO A 19 10.42 -5.20 -7.32
CA PRO A 19 9.52 -5.09 -8.48
C PRO A 19 8.27 -5.95 -8.31
N ALA A 20 7.21 -5.61 -9.04
CA ALA A 20 5.94 -6.33 -8.98
C ALA A 20 6.13 -7.84 -9.19
N SER A 21 6.99 -8.23 -10.11
CA SER A 21 7.24 -9.65 -10.43
C SER A 21 7.78 -10.47 -9.25
N GLU A 22 8.34 -9.83 -8.22
CA GLU A 22 8.84 -10.50 -7.02
C GLU A 22 7.83 -10.53 -5.87
N ILE A 23 6.66 -9.94 -6.05
CA ILE A 23 5.60 -9.98 -5.05
C ILE A 23 5.05 -11.41 -4.99
N PRO A 24 4.99 -12.03 -3.78
CA PRO A 24 4.54 -13.42 -3.65
C PRO A 24 3.02 -13.58 -3.73
N ASP A 25 2.39 -12.94 -4.70
CA ASP A 25 0.97 -13.02 -5.00
C ASP A 25 0.79 -12.85 -6.51
N PRO A 26 0.24 -13.84 -7.22
CA PRO A 26 0.16 -13.79 -8.68
C PRO A 26 -0.71 -12.65 -9.22
N VAL A 27 -1.73 -12.22 -8.51
CA VAL A 27 -2.58 -11.10 -8.92
C VAL A 27 -1.77 -9.80 -8.94
N PHE A 28 -1.04 -9.52 -7.87
CA PHE A 28 -0.23 -8.30 -7.77
C PHE A 28 1.04 -8.40 -8.61
N ALA A 29 1.69 -9.56 -8.64
CA ALA A 29 2.88 -9.76 -9.46
C ALA A 29 2.59 -9.59 -10.95
N GLY A 30 1.40 -9.97 -11.40
CA GLY A 30 0.94 -9.78 -12.77
C GLY A 30 0.38 -8.37 -13.03
N GLU A 31 0.35 -7.50 -12.03
CA GLU A 31 -0.20 -6.13 -12.12
C GLU A 31 -1.65 -6.07 -12.62
N ALA A 32 -2.45 -7.07 -12.27
CA ALA A 32 -3.83 -7.18 -12.72
C ALA A 32 -4.73 -6.05 -12.21
N MET A 33 -4.42 -5.47 -11.05
CA MET A 33 -5.18 -4.36 -10.44
C MET A 33 -4.61 -2.99 -10.81
N GLY A 34 -3.46 -2.93 -11.45
CA GLY A 34 -2.73 -1.73 -11.80
C GLY A 34 -1.23 -1.93 -11.62
N GLN A 35 -0.44 -0.93 -12.00
CA GLN A 35 1.00 -1.03 -11.81
C GLN A 35 1.35 -1.03 -10.32
N SER A 36 2.23 -1.94 -9.92
CA SER A 36 2.49 -2.24 -8.54
C SER A 36 3.98 -2.27 -8.22
N VAL A 37 4.30 -2.00 -6.97
CA VAL A 37 5.61 -2.30 -6.38
C VAL A 37 5.38 -2.99 -5.05
N GLY A 38 6.32 -3.83 -4.64
CA GLY A 38 6.32 -4.42 -3.31
C GLY A 38 7.37 -3.77 -2.43
N ILE A 39 7.18 -3.85 -1.12
CA ILE A 39 8.16 -3.41 -0.14
C ILE A 39 8.29 -4.51 0.91
N VAL A 40 9.51 -4.99 1.11
CA VAL A 40 9.81 -5.90 2.22
C VAL A 40 10.04 -5.02 3.44
N PRO A 41 9.09 -4.97 4.41
CA PRO A 41 9.14 -3.98 5.46
C PRO A 41 10.20 -4.28 6.51
N THR A 42 10.79 -3.23 7.08
CA THR A 42 11.66 -3.32 8.26
C THR A 42 10.97 -2.83 9.51
N GLU A 43 9.83 -2.17 9.36
CA GLU A 43 8.98 -1.66 10.45
C GLU A 43 7.51 -1.96 10.17
N GLY A 44 6.70 -1.99 11.22
CA GLY A 44 5.28 -2.30 11.14
C GLY A 44 4.35 -1.08 11.09
N THR A 45 4.72 -0.04 10.36
CA THR A 45 3.90 1.18 10.25
C THR A 45 3.78 1.61 8.80
N VAL A 46 2.53 1.90 8.39
CA VAL A 46 2.21 2.46 7.07
C VAL A 46 1.96 3.96 7.23
N TYR A 47 2.67 4.75 6.43
CA TYR A 47 2.55 6.21 6.40
C TYR A 47 1.88 6.67 5.10
N ALA A 48 1.23 7.83 5.14
CA ALA A 48 0.62 8.40 3.95
C ALA A 48 1.70 8.73 2.90
N PRO A 49 1.53 8.24 1.66
CA PRO A 49 2.53 8.45 0.60
C PRO A 49 2.39 9.79 -0.12
N PHE A 50 1.37 10.57 0.20
CA PHE A 50 1.06 11.87 -0.39
C PHE A 50 -0.01 12.58 0.44
N ASP A 51 -0.28 13.83 0.08
CA ASP A 51 -1.43 14.58 0.61
C ASP A 51 -2.68 14.16 -0.16
N GLY A 52 -3.76 13.89 0.53
CA GLY A 52 -5.00 13.48 -0.11
C GLY A 52 -6.08 13.07 0.88
N THR A 53 -6.86 12.07 0.50
CA THR A 53 -7.99 11.56 1.28
C THR A 53 -8.01 10.04 1.35
N VAL A 54 -8.58 9.50 2.41
CA VAL A 54 -8.84 8.07 2.53
C VAL A 54 -10.12 7.76 1.77
N MET A 55 -10.00 7.02 0.66
CA MET A 55 -11.15 6.61 -0.14
C MET A 55 -11.87 5.43 0.53
N MET A 56 -11.12 4.50 1.06
CA MET A 56 -11.65 3.27 1.66
C MET A 56 -10.67 2.69 2.67
N LEU A 57 -11.19 2.32 3.84
CA LEU A 57 -10.45 1.51 4.81
C LEU A 57 -11.18 0.16 4.92
N PHE A 58 -10.48 -0.92 4.62
CA PHE A 58 -11.05 -2.25 4.70
C PHE A 58 -11.36 -2.61 6.15
N PRO A 59 -12.49 -3.27 6.44
CA PRO A 59 -12.86 -3.64 7.81
C PRO A 59 -11.79 -4.45 8.54
N THR A 60 -11.04 -5.28 7.82
CA THR A 60 -9.94 -6.07 8.35
C THR A 60 -8.64 -5.29 8.48
N LYS A 61 -8.61 -4.02 8.07
CA LYS A 61 -7.50 -3.08 8.24
C LYS A 61 -6.18 -3.51 7.57
N HIS A 62 -6.21 -4.53 6.73
CA HIS A 62 -5.04 -5.00 5.99
C HIS A 62 -4.80 -4.23 4.71
N ALA A 63 -5.76 -3.44 4.27
CA ALA A 63 -5.68 -2.65 3.04
C ALA A 63 -6.38 -1.32 3.20
N ILE A 64 -5.86 -0.30 2.52
CA ILE A 64 -6.40 1.06 2.52
C ILE A 64 -6.28 1.65 1.12
N GLY A 65 -7.35 2.25 0.63
CA GLY A 65 -7.39 2.97 -0.64
C GLY A 65 -7.29 4.46 -0.41
N LEU A 66 -6.41 5.13 -1.14
CA LEU A 66 -6.12 6.54 -1.01
C LEU A 66 -6.24 7.25 -2.35
N GLN A 67 -6.64 8.52 -2.30
CA GLN A 67 -6.65 9.41 -3.47
C GLN A 67 -5.84 10.66 -3.16
N SER A 68 -4.88 10.98 -4.03
CA SER A 68 -4.09 12.21 -3.88
C SER A 68 -4.88 13.42 -4.38
N LYS A 69 -4.41 14.62 -4.02
CA LYS A 69 -4.97 15.87 -4.53
C LYS A 69 -4.84 15.97 -6.05
N ASP A 70 -3.84 15.33 -6.62
CA ASP A 70 -3.53 15.37 -8.05
C ASP A 70 -4.22 14.26 -8.85
N GLY A 71 -5.04 13.43 -8.19
CA GLY A 71 -5.83 12.40 -8.85
C GLY A 71 -5.19 11.01 -8.91
N LEU A 72 -4.11 10.78 -8.16
CA LEU A 72 -3.53 9.44 -8.04
C LEU A 72 -4.42 8.59 -7.12
N GLU A 73 -4.75 7.38 -7.56
CA GLU A 73 -5.51 6.42 -6.76
C GLU A 73 -4.63 5.23 -6.43
N VAL A 74 -4.39 5.01 -5.14
CA VAL A 74 -3.44 4.03 -4.65
C VAL A 74 -4.11 3.10 -3.65
N LEU A 75 -3.88 1.80 -3.82
CA LEU A 75 -4.22 0.78 -2.83
C LEU A 75 -2.93 0.34 -2.15
N ILE A 76 -2.89 0.41 -0.84
CA ILE A 76 -1.80 -0.14 -0.04
C ILE A 76 -2.34 -1.40 0.64
N HIS A 77 -1.76 -2.54 0.29
CA HIS A 77 -2.16 -3.84 0.81
C HIS A 77 -1.03 -4.40 1.68
N VAL A 78 -1.30 -4.62 2.95
CA VAL A 78 -0.30 -5.11 3.90
C VAL A 78 -0.33 -6.63 3.96
N GLY A 79 0.75 -7.24 3.52
CA GLY A 79 0.91 -8.69 3.50
C GLY A 79 0.15 -9.38 2.38
N VAL A 80 0.34 -10.68 2.26
CA VAL A 80 -0.34 -11.52 1.26
C VAL A 80 -1.34 -12.42 2.00
N ASP A 81 -2.58 -12.43 1.51
CA ASP A 81 -3.70 -13.18 2.12
C ASP A 81 -4.02 -12.80 3.56
N THR A 82 -3.56 -11.64 4.02
CA THR A 82 -3.75 -11.16 5.40
C THR A 82 -5.20 -10.82 5.73
N VAL A 83 -6.08 -10.74 4.74
CA VAL A 83 -7.53 -10.65 4.97
C VAL A 83 -8.03 -11.80 5.85
N GLN A 84 -7.40 -12.96 5.76
CA GLN A 84 -7.74 -14.15 6.56
C GLN A 84 -7.47 -13.97 8.05
N MET A 85 -6.67 -12.97 8.44
CA MET A 85 -6.38 -12.68 9.84
C MET A 85 -7.51 -11.92 10.56
N ASN A 86 -8.54 -11.50 9.83
CA ASN A 86 -9.72 -10.81 10.37
C ASN A 86 -9.38 -9.55 11.20
N GLY A 87 -8.34 -8.84 10.80
CA GLY A 87 -7.89 -7.62 11.49
C GLY A 87 -6.97 -7.86 12.68
N GLU A 88 -6.69 -9.09 13.03
CA GLU A 88 -5.78 -9.41 14.12
C GLU A 88 -4.35 -8.97 13.77
N GLY A 89 -3.74 -8.18 14.63
CA GLY A 89 -2.40 -7.63 14.40
C GLY A 89 -2.39 -6.33 13.58
N PHE A 90 -3.56 -5.77 13.25
CA PHE A 90 -3.69 -4.51 12.52
C PHE A 90 -4.41 -3.47 13.36
N GLU A 91 -3.93 -2.22 13.29
CA GLU A 91 -4.57 -1.08 13.94
C GLU A 91 -4.59 0.10 12.98
N ALA A 92 -5.75 0.73 12.80
CA ALA A 92 -5.92 1.89 11.94
C ALA A 92 -5.99 3.17 12.77
N PHE A 93 -5.36 4.24 12.27
CA PHE A 93 -5.34 5.58 12.90
C PHE A 93 -6.15 6.60 12.10
N VAL A 94 -6.76 6.17 11.00
CA VAL A 94 -7.60 6.97 10.13
C VAL A 94 -8.87 6.20 9.79
N LYS A 95 -9.83 6.88 9.21
CA LYS A 95 -11.08 6.29 8.73
C LYS A 95 -11.41 6.83 7.35
N GLN A 96 -12.41 6.23 6.70
CA GLN A 96 -12.88 6.67 5.39
C GLN A 96 -13.24 8.16 5.41
N ASP A 97 -12.88 8.84 4.35
CA ASP A 97 -13.06 10.28 4.12
C ASP A 97 -12.15 11.21 4.92
N ASP A 98 -11.25 10.66 5.75
CA ASP A 98 -10.25 11.50 6.45
C ASP A 98 -9.30 12.14 5.45
N VAL A 99 -8.94 13.39 5.73
CA VAL A 99 -7.87 14.10 5.01
C VAL A 99 -6.53 13.66 5.60
N ILE A 100 -5.58 13.35 4.72
CA ILE A 100 -4.24 12.91 5.11
C ILE A 100 -3.17 13.80 4.50
N HIS A 101 -2.03 13.86 5.17
CA HIS A 101 -0.83 14.56 4.70
C HIS A 101 0.32 13.55 4.63
N ALA A 102 1.21 13.74 3.67
CA ALA A 102 2.37 12.87 3.50
C ALA A 102 3.11 12.69 4.84
N GLY A 103 3.35 11.44 5.21
CA GLY A 103 4.00 11.10 6.47
C GLY A 103 3.06 10.83 7.65
N ASP A 104 1.75 11.05 7.49
CA ASP A 104 0.79 10.71 8.54
C ASP A 104 0.73 9.19 8.73
N LYS A 105 0.63 8.77 10.00
CA LYS A 105 0.49 7.35 10.33
C LYS A 105 -0.92 6.88 9.96
N LEU A 106 -1.01 5.84 9.15
CA LEU A 106 -2.28 5.29 8.67
C LEU A 106 -2.65 3.98 9.37
N ILE A 107 -1.76 3.01 9.35
CA ILE A 107 -1.98 1.67 9.86
C ILE A 107 -0.70 1.18 10.53
N THR A 108 -0.83 0.47 11.65
CA THR A 108 0.25 -0.34 12.19
C THR A 108 -0.09 -1.82 12.02
N PHE A 109 0.93 -2.64 11.85
CA PHE A 109 0.76 -4.07 11.70
C PHE A 109 1.85 -4.84 12.43
N ASP A 110 1.49 -5.99 12.96
CA ASP A 110 2.40 -6.86 13.71
C ASP A 110 3.03 -7.87 12.74
N ARG A 111 4.28 -7.63 12.35
CA ARG A 111 5.00 -8.50 11.42
C ARG A 111 5.17 -9.92 11.95
N VAL A 112 5.34 -10.06 13.25
CA VAL A 112 5.50 -11.38 13.89
C VAL A 112 4.20 -12.18 13.77
N LYS A 113 3.05 -11.55 14.01
CA LYS A 113 1.75 -12.22 13.86
C LYS A 113 1.48 -12.61 12.41
N ILE A 114 1.80 -11.74 11.45
CA ILE A 114 1.63 -12.03 10.02
C ILE A 114 2.45 -13.25 9.63
N LYS A 115 3.71 -13.28 9.98
CA LYS A 115 4.61 -14.41 9.68
C LYS A 115 4.21 -15.67 10.44
N GLY A 116 3.75 -15.52 11.69
CA GLY A 116 3.26 -16.62 12.49
C GLY A 116 1.98 -17.26 11.94
N ALA A 117 1.21 -16.52 11.16
CA ALA A 117 0.03 -17.03 10.44
C ALA A 117 0.39 -17.60 9.05
N ASN A 118 1.68 -17.72 8.74
CA ASN A 118 2.22 -18.20 7.46
C ASN A 118 1.89 -17.29 6.28
N HIS A 119 1.79 -15.98 6.52
CA HIS A 119 1.61 -15.00 5.45
C HIS A 119 2.88 -14.18 5.26
N PRO A 120 3.27 -13.88 4.01
CA PRO A 120 4.31 -12.87 3.76
C PRO A 120 3.87 -11.51 4.28
N ASP A 121 4.80 -10.75 4.85
CA ASP A 121 4.53 -9.40 5.34
C ASP A 121 4.84 -8.30 4.31
N THR A 122 5.08 -8.68 3.07
CA THR A 122 5.33 -7.76 1.96
C THR A 122 4.19 -6.75 1.85
N VAL A 123 4.52 -5.47 1.84
CA VAL A 123 3.54 -4.40 1.60
C VAL A 123 3.47 -4.13 0.11
N ILE A 124 2.26 -4.12 -0.42
CA ILE A 124 2.02 -3.96 -1.85
C ILE A 124 1.39 -2.59 -2.09
N VAL A 125 2.01 -1.81 -2.98
CA VAL A 125 1.51 -0.49 -3.39
C VAL A 125 1.03 -0.61 -4.83
N VAL A 126 -0.26 -0.38 -5.06
CA VAL A 126 -0.89 -0.49 -6.38
C VAL A 126 -1.41 0.87 -6.80
N LEU A 127 -0.97 1.35 -7.97
CA LEU A 127 -1.56 2.52 -8.61
C LEU A 127 -2.77 2.03 -9.42
N THR A 128 -3.95 2.06 -8.81
CA THR A 128 -5.15 1.43 -9.37
C THR A 128 -5.68 2.10 -10.62
N ASN A 129 -5.41 3.40 -10.79
CA ASN A 129 -5.76 4.13 -12.02
C ASN A 129 -4.55 4.34 -12.94
N SER A 130 -3.60 3.40 -12.94
CA SER A 130 -2.38 3.51 -13.74
C SER A 130 -2.64 3.71 -15.25
N ALA A 131 -3.76 3.19 -15.75
CA ALA A 131 -4.14 3.36 -17.16
C ALA A 131 -4.44 4.83 -17.54
N ASP A 132 -4.69 5.70 -16.56
CA ASP A 132 -4.99 7.11 -16.77
C ASP A 132 -3.74 7.97 -16.97
N PHE A 133 -2.54 7.38 -16.82
CA PHE A 133 -1.27 8.10 -16.90
C PHE A 133 -0.45 7.67 -18.10
N GLU A 134 0.15 8.66 -18.78
CA GLU A 134 1.01 8.41 -19.94
C GLU A 134 2.41 7.94 -19.51
N LYS A 135 2.89 8.44 -18.38
CA LYS A 135 4.23 8.12 -17.85
C LYS A 135 4.14 7.63 -16.42
N ILE A 136 4.71 6.47 -16.16
CA ILE A 136 4.84 5.93 -14.83
C ILE A 136 6.27 5.43 -14.67
N GLU A 137 6.99 5.99 -13.69
CA GLU A 137 8.34 5.57 -13.35
C GLU A 137 8.34 4.97 -11.94
N LYS A 138 8.94 3.81 -11.80
CA LYS A 138 9.10 3.13 -10.51
C LYS A 138 10.57 3.15 -10.13
N ALA A 139 10.86 3.66 -8.92
CA ALA A 139 12.23 3.72 -8.40
C ALA A 139 12.30 3.12 -7.00
N ALA A 140 13.40 2.47 -6.71
CA ALA A 140 13.66 1.91 -5.39
C ALA A 140 13.97 3.01 -4.34
#